data_f588bac6f2eae237f62f630684a4fe4d
#
_entry.id   f588bac6f2eae237f62f630684a4fe4d
#
_cell.length_a   1.000
_cell.length_b   1.000
_cell.length_c   1.000
_cell.angle_alpha   90.00
_cell.angle_beta   90.00
_cell.angle_gamma   90.00
#
_symmetry.space_group_name_H-M   'P 1'
#
loop_
_entity.id
_entity.type
_entity.pdbx_description
1 polymer ?
#
loop_
_entity_poly.entity_id
_entity_poly.type
_entity_poly.pdbx_seq_one_letter_code
_entity_poly.pdbx_strand_id
1 'polypeptide(L)'
;VTIQAQILSLMKDLQAETQTSMLLITHDLGVVVEICTKIAVIYSGQIIEYGTIEDVYARRHNHPYTEGLFNCIPDLKSTAPRLTPIPGSMPDPLHLPAGCKFCDRCKYRMDICEKEEPPVYTNGTHSIQCFKYKDGWED
;
A
#
# COMPACT_ATOMS: atom_id res chain seq x y z
N VAL A 1 -6.90 10.39 -26.13
CA VAL A 1 -7.35 9.52 -25.02
C VAL A 1 -6.72 8.15 -25.20
N THR A 2 -6.01 7.65 -24.18
CA THR A 2 -5.38 6.32 -24.24
C THR A 2 -6.43 5.21 -24.17
N ILE A 3 -6.15 4.04 -24.74
CA ILE A 3 -7.01 2.85 -24.67
C ILE A 3 -7.30 2.50 -23.19
N GLN A 4 -6.32 2.63 -22.31
CA GLN A 4 -6.47 2.41 -20.88
C GLN A 4 -7.55 3.33 -20.28
N ALA A 5 -7.54 4.62 -20.57
CA ALA A 5 -8.53 5.56 -20.07
C ALA A 5 -9.96 5.24 -20.58
N GLN A 6 -10.09 4.76 -21.81
CA GLN A 6 -11.36 4.32 -22.36
C GLN A 6 -11.90 3.08 -21.63
N ILE A 7 -11.03 2.10 -21.34
CA ILE A 7 -11.40 0.90 -20.58
C ILE A 7 -11.84 1.26 -19.16
N LEU A 8 -11.11 2.15 -18.47
CA LEU A 8 -11.46 2.59 -17.11
C LEU A 8 -12.80 3.31 -17.07
N SER A 9 -13.08 4.17 -18.08
CA SER A 9 -14.39 4.81 -18.21
C SER A 9 -15.51 3.79 -18.40
N LEU A 10 -15.32 2.83 -19.31
CA LEU A 10 -16.31 1.76 -19.54
C LEU A 10 -16.56 0.93 -18.27
N MET A 11 -15.51 0.63 -17.50
CA MET A 11 -15.64 -0.11 -16.24
C MET A 11 -16.48 0.67 -15.22
N LYS A 12 -16.29 1.98 -15.09
CA LYS A 12 -17.09 2.85 -14.23
C LYS A 12 -18.56 2.88 -14.66
N ASP A 13 -18.80 3.02 -15.95
CA ASP A 13 -20.16 3.05 -16.53
C ASP A 13 -20.90 1.74 -16.26
N LEU A 14 -20.25 0.60 -16.49
CA LEU A 14 -20.79 -0.72 -16.22
C LEU A 14 -21.07 -0.94 -14.73
N GLN A 15 -20.17 -0.50 -13.86
CA GLN A 15 -20.38 -0.57 -12.41
C GLN A 15 -21.61 0.23 -11.96
N ALA A 16 -21.75 1.45 -12.49
CA ALA A 16 -22.91 2.30 -12.19
C ALA A 16 -24.23 1.70 -12.71
N GLU A 17 -24.20 1.10 -13.90
CA GLU A 17 -25.38 0.52 -14.55
C GLU A 17 -25.82 -0.77 -13.87
N THR A 18 -24.87 -1.66 -13.54
CA THR A 18 -25.16 -2.98 -12.98
C THR A 18 -25.20 -3.02 -11.45
N GLN A 19 -24.80 -1.93 -10.78
CA GLN A 19 -24.68 -1.84 -9.30
C GLN A 19 -23.83 -2.96 -8.69
N THR A 20 -22.82 -3.43 -9.43
CA THR A 20 -21.92 -4.50 -8.99
C THR A 20 -20.72 -3.96 -8.23
N SER A 21 -20.16 -4.77 -7.33
CA SER A 21 -18.85 -4.51 -6.73
C SER A 21 -17.75 -4.98 -7.67
N MET A 22 -16.66 -4.21 -7.75
CA MET A 22 -15.52 -4.52 -8.59
C MET A 22 -14.26 -4.70 -7.74
N LEU A 23 -13.52 -5.78 -7.97
CA LEU A 23 -12.19 -5.99 -7.41
C LEU A 23 -11.16 -5.81 -8.53
N LEU A 24 -10.29 -4.81 -8.38
CA LEU A 24 -9.20 -4.54 -9.31
C LEU A 24 -7.87 -4.97 -8.69
N ILE A 25 -7.10 -5.81 -9.39
CA ILE A 25 -5.72 -6.18 -9.01
C ILE A 25 -4.77 -5.51 -9.99
N THR A 26 -3.94 -4.61 -9.50
CA THR A 26 -3.01 -3.82 -10.30
C THR A 26 -1.80 -3.40 -9.48
N HIS A 27 -0.72 -3.04 -10.16
CA HIS A 27 0.43 -2.36 -9.57
C HIS A 27 0.48 -0.87 -9.94
N ASP A 28 -0.50 -0.37 -10.68
CA ASP A 28 -0.58 1.04 -11.11
C ASP A 28 -1.37 1.86 -10.09
N LEU A 29 -0.65 2.61 -9.26
CA LEU A 29 -1.23 3.46 -8.23
C LEU A 29 -2.11 4.59 -8.81
N GLY A 30 -1.83 5.06 -10.03
CA GLY A 30 -2.65 6.07 -10.72
C GLY A 30 -4.03 5.53 -11.06
N VAL A 31 -4.09 4.30 -11.57
CA VAL A 31 -5.36 3.61 -11.87
C VAL A 31 -6.18 3.38 -10.60
N VAL A 32 -5.53 3.00 -9.49
CA VAL A 32 -6.21 2.78 -8.21
C VAL A 32 -6.93 4.06 -7.75
N VAL A 33 -6.25 5.20 -7.76
CA VAL A 33 -6.85 6.49 -7.36
C VAL A 33 -8.03 6.88 -8.24
N GLU A 34 -7.95 6.55 -9.52
CA GLU A 34 -8.98 6.96 -10.47
C GLU A 34 -10.29 6.18 -10.32
N ILE A 35 -10.23 4.89 -9.96
CA ILE A 35 -11.41 4.00 -10.05
C ILE A 35 -11.83 3.40 -8.70
N CYS A 36 -10.92 3.24 -7.73
CA CYS A 36 -11.21 2.56 -6.48
C CYS A 36 -11.69 3.52 -5.39
N THR A 37 -12.51 3.01 -4.48
CA THR A 37 -12.91 3.71 -3.25
C THR A 37 -12.12 3.23 -2.04
N LYS A 38 -11.64 1.99 -2.09
CA LYS A 38 -10.82 1.36 -1.05
C LYS A 38 -9.62 0.67 -1.67
N ILE A 39 -8.57 0.53 -0.90
CA ILE A 39 -7.33 -0.12 -1.32
C ILE A 39 -6.86 -1.12 -0.26
N ALA A 40 -6.36 -2.26 -0.72
CA ALA A 40 -5.60 -3.21 0.07
C ALA A 40 -4.19 -3.31 -0.51
N VAL A 41 -3.18 -2.99 0.28
CA VAL A 41 -1.78 -3.13 -0.11
C VAL A 41 -1.29 -4.51 0.31
N ILE A 42 -0.76 -5.27 -0.65
CA ILE A 42 -0.29 -6.64 -0.43
C ILE A 42 1.24 -6.68 -0.52
N TYR A 43 1.86 -7.35 0.45
CA TYR A 43 3.28 -7.65 0.44
C TYR A 43 3.52 -9.11 0.87
N SER A 44 4.28 -9.86 0.07
CA SER A 44 4.58 -11.29 0.34
C SER A 44 3.36 -12.13 0.74
N GLY A 45 2.23 -11.94 0.03
CA GLY A 45 1.00 -12.71 0.24
C GLY A 45 0.12 -12.23 1.40
N GLN A 46 0.50 -11.16 2.09
CA GLN A 46 -0.26 -10.60 3.22
C GLN A 46 -0.80 -9.21 2.90
N ILE A 47 -2.02 -8.92 3.36
CA ILE A 47 -2.56 -7.55 3.35
C ILE A 47 -1.90 -6.82 4.53
N ILE A 48 -1.00 -5.90 4.21
CA ILE A 48 -0.24 -5.12 5.20
C ILE A 48 -0.86 -3.77 5.51
N GLU A 49 -1.75 -3.30 4.65
CA GLU A 49 -2.47 -2.04 4.83
C GLU A 49 -3.80 -2.11 4.08
N TYR A 50 -4.85 -1.56 4.67
CA TYR A 50 -6.19 -1.47 4.09
C TYR A 50 -6.89 -0.21 4.56
N GLY A 51 -7.58 0.48 3.65
CA GLY A 51 -8.32 1.69 4.00
C GLY A 51 -9.07 2.28 2.81
N THR A 52 -9.64 3.47 3.01
CA THR A 52 -10.14 4.29 1.90
C THR A 52 -8.98 4.83 1.08
N ILE A 53 -9.25 5.31 -0.12
CA ILE A 53 -8.23 5.99 -0.93
C ILE A 53 -7.69 7.21 -0.17
N GLU A 54 -8.55 7.98 0.49
CA GLU A 54 -8.16 9.13 1.30
C GLU A 54 -7.20 8.73 2.43
N ASP A 55 -7.50 7.66 3.17
CA ASP A 55 -6.65 7.19 4.28
C ASP A 55 -5.21 6.91 3.81
N VAL A 56 -5.09 6.12 2.76
CA VAL A 56 -3.78 5.65 2.28
C VAL A 56 -3.01 6.74 1.54
N TYR A 57 -3.70 7.55 0.71
CA TYR A 57 -3.05 8.61 -0.07
C TYR A 57 -2.82 9.91 0.68
N ALA A 58 -3.43 10.11 1.85
CA ALA A 58 -3.10 11.23 2.75
C ALA A 58 -1.64 11.21 3.22
N ARG A 59 -0.98 10.04 3.16
CA ARG A 59 0.44 9.83 3.52
C ARG A 59 0.79 10.24 4.95
N ARG A 60 -0.19 10.28 5.84
CA ARG A 60 0.03 10.58 7.26
C ARG A 60 0.49 9.34 8.01
N HIS A 61 -0.27 8.27 7.84
CA HIS A 61 -0.02 6.99 8.49
C HIS A 61 -0.05 5.90 7.42
N ASN A 62 1.10 5.34 7.10
CA ASN A 62 1.18 4.24 6.15
C ASN A 62 2.12 3.15 6.67
N HIS A 63 1.91 1.94 6.20
CA HIS A 63 2.89 0.90 6.34
C HIS A 63 4.22 1.32 5.67
N PRO A 64 5.40 1.02 6.24
CA PRO A 64 6.68 1.42 5.66
C PRO A 64 6.90 1.00 4.20
N TYR A 65 6.29 -0.11 3.78
CA TYR A 65 6.30 -0.51 2.37
C TYR A 65 5.49 0.43 1.49
N THR A 66 4.28 0.82 1.94
CA THR A 66 3.42 1.78 1.22
C THR A 66 4.08 3.14 1.11
N GLU A 67 4.74 3.62 2.19
CA GLU A 67 5.58 4.83 2.13
C GLU A 67 6.65 4.70 1.03
N GLY A 68 7.32 3.54 0.98
CA GLY A 68 8.33 3.24 -0.04
C GLY A 68 7.76 3.27 -1.45
N LEU A 69 6.56 2.71 -1.68
CA LEU A 69 5.89 2.75 -2.99
C LEU A 69 5.61 4.18 -3.43
N PHE A 70 5.09 5.04 -2.54
CA PHE A 70 4.85 6.45 -2.85
C PHE A 70 6.13 7.23 -3.15
N ASN A 71 7.25 6.90 -2.49
CA ASN A 71 8.54 7.53 -2.74
C ASN A 71 9.18 7.10 -4.08
N CYS A 72 8.69 6.02 -4.68
CA CYS A 72 9.07 5.59 -6.02
C CYS A 72 8.26 6.29 -7.14
N ILE A 73 7.21 7.05 -6.81
CA ILE A 73 6.43 7.80 -7.80
C ILE A 73 7.11 9.16 -8.03
N PRO A 74 7.39 9.54 -9.30
CA PRO A 74 7.93 10.85 -9.60
C PRO A 74 6.95 11.95 -9.17
N ASP A 75 7.39 12.85 -8.31
CA ASP A 75 6.65 14.09 -8.06
C ASP A 75 7.05 15.12 -9.13
N LEU A 76 6.14 15.39 -10.06
CA LEU A 76 6.35 16.36 -11.15
C LEU A 76 6.61 17.80 -10.66
N LYS A 77 6.32 18.09 -9.37
CA LYS A 77 6.56 19.39 -8.74
C LYS A 77 7.86 19.42 -7.93
N SER A 78 8.47 18.27 -7.69
CA SER A 78 9.69 18.16 -6.90
C SER A 78 10.91 18.36 -7.79
N THR A 79 11.82 19.25 -7.38
CA THR A 79 13.16 19.41 -7.96
C THR A 79 14.13 18.35 -7.44
N ALA A 80 13.67 17.37 -6.67
CA ALA A 80 14.51 16.31 -6.13
C ALA A 80 15.03 15.40 -7.25
N PRO A 81 16.34 15.21 -7.38
CA PRO A 81 16.97 14.62 -8.56
C PRO A 81 16.86 13.11 -8.67
N ARG A 82 16.28 12.39 -7.69
CA ARG A 82 16.20 10.92 -7.71
C ARG A 82 15.01 10.36 -6.93
N LEU A 83 14.35 9.38 -7.55
CA LEU A 83 13.45 8.45 -6.89
C LEU A 83 14.25 7.62 -5.86
N THR A 84 13.70 7.44 -4.66
CA THR A 84 14.33 6.60 -3.63
C THR A 84 13.72 5.20 -3.70
N PRO A 85 14.42 4.22 -4.28
CA PRO A 85 13.91 2.85 -4.35
C PRO A 85 13.84 2.25 -2.96
N ILE A 86 12.92 1.30 -2.77
CA ILE A 86 12.86 0.48 -1.56
C ILE A 86 14.12 -0.42 -1.56
N PRO A 87 14.99 -0.34 -0.52
CA PRO A 87 16.22 -1.10 -0.48
C PRO A 87 15.97 -2.61 -0.34
N GLY A 88 16.99 -3.40 -0.66
CA GLY A 88 16.98 -4.85 -0.50
C GLY A 88 16.13 -5.60 -1.52
N SER A 89 16.16 -6.94 -1.44
CA SER A 89 15.41 -7.83 -2.30
C SER A 89 14.13 -8.32 -1.63
N MET A 90 13.16 -8.78 -2.43
CA MET A 90 11.99 -9.47 -1.92
C MET A 90 12.41 -10.73 -1.17
N PRO A 91 11.75 -11.09 -0.06
CA PRO A 91 12.01 -12.34 0.62
C PRO A 91 11.69 -13.53 -0.29
N ASP A 92 12.42 -14.62 -0.11
CA ASP A 92 12.14 -15.87 -0.81
C ASP A 92 10.75 -16.39 -0.44
N PRO A 93 9.84 -16.59 -1.40
CA PRO A 93 8.50 -17.09 -1.10
C PRO A 93 8.46 -18.46 -0.41
N LEU A 94 9.51 -19.25 -0.57
CA LEU A 94 9.65 -20.57 0.06
C LEU A 94 10.22 -20.49 1.49
N HIS A 95 10.88 -19.38 1.84
CA HIS A 95 11.55 -19.16 3.12
C HIS A 95 11.21 -17.78 3.67
N LEU A 96 9.94 -17.54 3.97
CA LEU A 96 9.49 -16.29 4.53
C LEU A 96 10.00 -16.09 5.97
N PRO A 97 10.33 -14.85 6.37
CA PRO A 97 10.68 -14.53 7.75
C PRO A 97 9.56 -14.96 8.73
N ALA A 98 9.93 -15.41 9.93
CA ALA A 98 8.99 -15.80 10.97
C ALA A 98 8.18 -14.58 11.48
N GLY A 99 8.83 -13.42 11.56
CA GLY A 99 8.22 -12.16 11.95
C GLY A 99 7.63 -11.38 10.77
N CYS A 100 7.75 -10.05 10.85
CA CYS A 100 7.29 -9.15 9.80
C CYS A 100 7.98 -9.45 8.47
N LYS A 101 7.19 -9.70 7.42
CA LYS A 101 7.71 -10.07 6.08
C LYS A 101 8.51 -8.94 5.41
N PHE A 102 8.28 -7.69 5.82
CA PHE A 102 9.00 -6.52 5.32
C PHE A 102 10.22 -6.14 6.17
N CYS A 103 10.48 -6.82 7.28
CA CYS A 103 11.48 -6.48 8.30
C CYS A 103 12.87 -6.17 7.70
N ASP A 104 13.39 -6.99 6.80
CA ASP A 104 14.75 -6.85 6.23
C ASP A 104 14.93 -5.61 5.33
N ARG A 105 13.83 -5.04 4.86
CA ARG A 105 13.79 -3.86 3.98
C ARG A 105 13.27 -2.62 4.69
N CYS A 106 12.88 -2.75 5.96
CA CYS A 106 12.20 -1.71 6.71
C CYS A 106 13.18 -0.75 7.37
N LYS A 107 13.08 0.54 7.05
CA LYS A 107 13.87 1.61 7.69
C LYS A 107 13.50 1.83 9.17
N TYR A 108 12.33 1.35 9.60
CA TYR A 108 11.82 1.44 10.99
C TYR A 108 11.90 0.10 11.72
N ARG A 109 12.75 -0.82 11.26
CA ARG A 109 12.92 -2.14 11.86
C ARG A 109 13.19 -2.05 13.36
N MET A 110 12.48 -2.89 14.12
CA MET A 110 12.62 -3.10 15.56
C MET A 110 12.94 -4.56 15.83
N ASP A 111 13.54 -4.89 16.99
CA ASP A 111 13.91 -6.27 17.35
C ASP A 111 12.71 -7.23 17.35
N ILE A 112 11.53 -6.73 17.71
CA ILE A 112 10.29 -7.51 17.69
C ILE A 112 9.87 -7.91 16.28
N CYS A 113 10.19 -7.08 15.26
CA CYS A 113 9.82 -7.34 13.87
C CYS A 113 10.49 -8.59 13.29
N GLU A 114 11.62 -9.03 13.85
CA GLU A 114 12.29 -10.25 13.43
C GLU A 114 11.63 -11.51 14.00
N LYS A 115 11.02 -11.38 15.18
CA LYS A 115 10.57 -12.51 15.99
C LYS A 115 9.09 -12.78 15.86
N GLU A 116 8.30 -11.72 15.70
CA GLU A 116 6.85 -11.77 15.74
C GLU A 116 6.22 -11.10 14.54
N GLU A 117 5.12 -11.68 14.08
CA GLU A 117 4.28 -11.07 13.05
C GLU A 117 3.46 -9.95 13.69
N PRO A 118 3.50 -8.71 13.13
CA PRO A 118 2.74 -7.61 13.70
C PRO A 118 1.23 -7.88 13.59
N PRO A 119 0.47 -7.59 14.65
CA PRO A 119 -0.99 -7.58 14.56
C PRO A 119 -1.47 -6.43 13.68
N VAL A 120 -2.74 -6.47 13.30
CA VAL A 120 -3.38 -5.37 12.58
C VAL A 120 -3.85 -4.33 13.60
N TYR A 121 -3.40 -3.11 13.43
CA TYR A 121 -3.87 -1.94 14.18
C TYR A 121 -4.84 -1.15 13.31
N THR A 122 -5.98 -0.77 13.87
CA THR A 122 -7.07 -0.10 13.15
C THR A 122 -7.41 1.24 13.78
N ASN A 123 -7.56 2.26 12.94
CA ASN A 123 -8.09 3.57 13.32
C ASN A 123 -9.15 4.00 12.28
N GLY A 124 -10.41 4.01 12.70
CA GLY A 124 -11.54 4.28 11.81
C GLY A 124 -11.63 3.26 10.67
N THR A 125 -11.49 3.71 9.44
CA THR A 125 -11.52 2.91 8.22
C THR A 125 -10.15 2.38 7.78
N HIS A 126 -9.07 2.82 8.44
CA HIS A 126 -7.70 2.51 8.10
C HIS A 126 -7.11 1.42 9.00
N SER A 127 -6.52 0.40 8.43
CA SER A 127 -5.89 -0.73 9.13
C SER A 127 -4.48 -0.95 8.61
N ILE A 128 -3.51 -1.10 9.53
CA ILE A 128 -2.09 -1.31 9.19
C ILE A 128 -1.51 -2.43 10.04
N GLN A 129 -0.84 -3.37 9.40
CA GLN A 129 -0.14 -4.49 10.02
C GLN A 129 1.33 -4.12 10.29
N CYS A 130 1.59 -3.29 11.30
CA CYS A 130 2.94 -2.81 11.62
C CYS A 130 3.09 -2.41 13.09
N PHE A 131 4.13 -2.89 13.77
CA PHE A 131 4.44 -2.53 15.17
C PHE A 131 4.71 -1.04 15.40
N LYS A 132 4.97 -0.26 14.36
CA LYS A 132 5.08 1.21 14.43
C LYS A 132 3.83 1.85 15.08
N TYR A 133 2.68 1.20 14.96
CA TYR A 133 1.38 1.69 15.45
C TYR A 133 0.93 1.04 16.77
N LYS A 134 1.85 0.32 17.46
CA LYS A 134 1.57 -0.40 18.70
C LYS A 134 1.06 0.51 19.82
N ASP A 135 1.64 1.70 19.94
CA ASP A 135 1.35 2.65 21.02
C ASP A 135 0.35 3.75 20.59
N GLY A 136 -0.24 3.59 19.41
CA GLY A 136 -1.22 4.52 18.84
C GLY A 136 -0.77 5.09 17.49
N TRP A 137 -1.65 5.90 16.92
CA TRP A 137 -1.43 6.60 15.64
C TRP A 137 -1.09 8.05 15.96
N GLU A 138 0.15 8.31 16.36
CA GLU A 138 0.63 9.66 16.63
C GLU A 138 0.87 10.41 15.31
N ASP A 139 0.47 11.69 15.29
CA ASP A 139 0.70 12.62 14.17
C ASP A 139 2.15 13.13 14.10
#